data_f802905feaadb11fd73fa1eaf047d45d
#
_entry.id   f802905feaadb11fd73fa1eaf047d45d
#
_cell.length_a   1.000
_cell.length_b   1.000
_cell.length_c   1.000
_cell.angle_alpha   90.00
_cell.angle_beta   90.00
_cell.angle_gamma   90.00
#
_symmetry.space_group_name_H-M   'P 1'
#
loop_
_entity.id
_entity.type
_entity.pdbx_description
1 polymer ?
#
loop_
_entity_poly.entity_id
_entity_poly.type
_entity_poly.pdbx_seq_one_letter_code
_entity_poly.pdbx_strand_id
1 'polypeptide(L)'
;MPAYDIVVFDLDGTLIDSDDALVRPFLTLGMAQEDITFGHPIEEFCAAVGIDVDEYVRLYDTDVVEPYPGATELIDGLDRWAVCSNKHPESGTAELVRLGWTPEVALFSDAFGGAAKQLAPVLDLVGVEAGRTLFVGDTAHDARCAEVVGCDFAWAAWNPRTAATNPPGTVL
;
A
#
# COMPACT_ATOMS: atom_id res chain seq x y z
N MET A 1 -22.73 13.29 -0.86
CA MET A 1 -21.42 12.58 -1.02
C MET A 1 -21.54 11.64 -2.20
N PRO A 2 -20.54 11.57 -3.07
CA PRO A 2 -20.55 10.50 -4.06
C PRO A 2 -20.59 9.17 -3.33
N ALA A 3 -21.50 8.29 -3.72
CA ALA A 3 -21.53 6.94 -3.19
C ALA A 3 -20.55 6.11 -4.02
N TYR A 4 -19.49 5.61 -3.40
CA TYR A 4 -18.54 4.71 -4.04
C TYR A 4 -19.05 3.27 -3.99
N ASP A 5 -18.80 2.52 -5.04
CA ASP A 5 -19.14 1.09 -5.10
C ASP A 5 -18.03 0.22 -4.52
N ILE A 6 -16.81 0.75 -4.47
CA ILE A 6 -15.66 0.09 -3.83
C ILE A 6 -14.67 1.13 -3.29
N VAL A 7 -13.98 0.77 -2.22
CA VAL A 7 -12.80 1.49 -1.74
C VAL A 7 -11.57 0.64 -1.97
N VAL A 8 -10.58 1.17 -2.67
CA VAL A 8 -9.27 0.54 -2.84
C VAL A 8 -8.29 1.20 -1.89
N PHE A 9 -7.45 0.42 -1.23
CA PHE A 9 -6.43 0.93 -0.31
C PHE A 9 -5.02 0.55 -0.78
N ASP A 10 -4.07 1.44 -0.57
CA ASP A 10 -2.70 1.00 -0.35
C ASP A 10 -2.61 0.24 0.96
N LEU A 11 -1.53 -0.51 1.17
CA LEU A 11 -1.35 -1.32 2.38
C LEU A 11 -0.39 -0.65 3.36
N ASP A 12 0.89 -0.55 2.98
CA ASP A 12 1.95 0.01 3.83
C ASP A 12 1.77 1.51 4.05
N GLY A 13 1.74 1.95 5.31
CA GLY A 13 1.52 3.37 5.63
C GLY A 13 0.08 3.85 5.48
N THR A 14 -0.82 2.98 5.03
CA THR A 14 -2.25 3.28 4.82
C THR A 14 -3.14 2.45 5.74
N LEU A 15 -3.18 1.14 5.61
CA LEU A 15 -3.93 0.26 6.52
C LEU A 15 -3.07 -0.28 7.65
N ILE A 16 -1.77 -0.49 7.41
CA ILE A 16 -0.82 -1.04 8.38
C ILE A 16 0.33 -0.07 8.64
N ASP A 17 0.74 0.00 9.92
CA ASP A 17 1.95 0.70 10.35
C ASP A 17 3.14 -0.24 10.20
N SER A 18 3.81 -0.15 9.07
CA SER A 18 4.89 -1.03 8.64
C SER A 18 6.23 -0.33 8.43
N ASP A 19 6.33 0.99 8.67
CA ASP A 19 7.53 1.76 8.36
C ASP A 19 8.78 1.16 9.03
N ASP A 20 8.72 0.83 10.32
CA ASP A 20 9.84 0.21 11.03
C ASP A 20 10.17 -1.20 10.53
N ALA A 21 9.15 -1.99 10.18
CA ALA A 21 9.32 -3.32 9.61
C ALA A 21 9.98 -3.29 8.23
N LEU A 22 9.59 -2.32 7.38
CA LEU A 22 10.18 -2.11 6.05
C LEU A 22 11.65 -1.69 6.11
N VAL A 23 12.01 -0.88 7.09
CA VAL A 23 13.37 -0.35 7.26
C VAL A 23 14.34 -1.38 7.82
N ARG A 24 13.90 -2.21 8.77
CA ARG A 24 14.75 -3.14 9.53
C ARG A 24 15.60 -4.08 8.68
N PRO A 25 15.10 -4.74 7.62
CA PRO A 25 15.92 -5.58 6.75
C PRO A 25 17.07 -4.81 6.10
N PHE A 26 16.82 -3.61 5.60
CA PHE A 26 17.84 -2.78 4.96
C PHE A 26 18.96 -2.40 5.94
N LEU A 27 18.60 -1.99 7.16
CA LEU A 27 19.58 -1.70 8.22
C LEU A 27 20.41 -2.94 8.58
N THR A 28 19.78 -4.12 8.65
CA THR A 28 20.45 -5.39 8.91
C THR A 28 21.44 -5.74 7.81
N LEU A 29 21.11 -5.39 6.56
CA LEU A 29 21.97 -5.60 5.38
C LEU A 29 23.00 -4.48 5.19
N GLY A 30 23.12 -3.55 6.16
CA GLY A 30 24.19 -2.54 6.20
C GLY A 30 23.87 -1.22 5.50
N MET A 31 22.63 -0.99 5.12
CA MET A 31 22.19 0.28 4.53
C MET A 31 22.05 1.37 5.60
N ALA A 32 22.38 2.63 5.27
CA ALA A 32 22.13 3.74 6.17
C ALA A 32 20.64 4.14 6.14
N GLN A 33 20.09 4.56 7.28
CA GLN A 33 18.66 4.89 7.38
C GLN A 33 18.24 6.04 6.48
N GLU A 34 19.10 7.02 6.30
CA GLU A 34 18.87 8.18 5.43
C GLU A 34 18.77 7.85 3.93
N ASP A 35 19.25 6.67 3.53
CA ASP A 35 19.20 6.20 2.15
C ASP A 35 17.94 5.37 1.85
N ILE A 36 17.14 5.05 2.88
CA ILE A 36 15.92 4.24 2.73
C ILE A 36 14.74 5.15 2.45
N THR A 37 14.02 4.86 1.36
CA THR A 37 12.84 5.62 0.92
C THR A 37 11.63 4.70 0.75
N PHE A 38 10.42 5.28 0.79
CA PHE A 38 9.15 4.56 0.75
C PHE A 38 8.38 4.80 -0.56
N GLY A 39 7.40 3.94 -0.82
CA GLY A 39 6.47 4.09 -1.95
C GLY A 39 6.97 3.49 -3.27
N HIS A 40 8.09 2.78 -3.25
CA HIS A 40 8.64 2.08 -4.43
C HIS A 40 8.25 0.61 -4.45
N PRO A 41 8.21 -0.04 -5.64
CA PRO A 41 8.26 -1.50 -5.71
C PRO A 41 9.51 -2.01 -4.99
N ILE A 42 9.33 -2.97 -4.09
CA ILE A 42 10.44 -3.43 -3.25
C ILE A 42 11.55 -4.08 -4.08
N GLU A 43 11.19 -4.80 -5.15
CA GLU A 43 12.13 -5.44 -6.06
C GLU A 43 12.99 -4.39 -6.78
N GLU A 44 12.36 -3.31 -7.24
CA GLU A 44 13.07 -2.21 -7.92
C GLU A 44 14.04 -1.51 -6.97
N PHE A 45 13.59 -1.21 -5.75
CA PHE A 45 14.42 -0.57 -4.75
C PHE A 45 15.59 -1.45 -4.33
N CYS A 46 15.37 -2.72 -4.05
CA CYS A 46 16.43 -3.69 -3.73
C CYS A 46 17.46 -3.77 -4.86
N ALA A 47 17.01 -3.87 -6.12
CA ALA A 47 17.91 -3.89 -7.28
C ALA A 47 18.73 -2.61 -7.42
N ALA A 48 18.11 -1.45 -7.18
CA ALA A 48 18.79 -0.15 -7.28
C ALA A 48 19.90 0.04 -6.23
N VAL A 49 19.73 -0.56 -5.03
CA VAL A 49 20.71 -0.45 -3.94
C VAL A 49 21.63 -1.69 -3.81
N GLY A 50 21.49 -2.65 -4.73
CA GLY A 50 22.33 -3.85 -4.79
C GLY A 50 22.03 -4.89 -3.70
N ILE A 51 20.79 -4.92 -3.19
CA ILE A 51 20.32 -5.90 -2.21
C ILE A 51 19.51 -6.99 -2.93
N ASP A 52 19.73 -8.23 -2.52
CA ASP A 52 18.92 -9.37 -2.98
C ASP A 52 17.54 -9.31 -2.35
N VAL A 53 16.47 -9.29 -3.17
CA VAL A 53 15.10 -9.19 -2.68
C VAL A 53 14.68 -10.39 -1.86
N ASP A 54 15.15 -11.60 -2.17
CA ASP A 54 14.84 -12.82 -1.40
C ASP A 54 15.47 -12.75 -0.01
N GLU A 55 16.65 -12.12 0.11
CA GLU A 55 17.29 -11.88 1.40
C GLU A 55 16.53 -10.83 2.22
N TYR A 56 16.10 -9.75 1.57
CA TYR A 56 15.23 -8.76 2.19
C TYR A 56 13.93 -9.40 2.73
N VAL A 57 13.23 -10.19 1.90
CA VAL A 57 11.95 -10.84 2.27
C VAL A 57 12.15 -11.81 3.44
N ARG A 58 13.26 -12.56 3.47
CA ARG A 58 13.58 -13.45 4.61
C ARG A 58 13.81 -12.73 5.92
N LEU A 59 14.29 -11.50 5.88
CA LEU A 59 14.55 -10.66 7.05
C LEU A 59 13.32 -9.83 7.46
N TYR A 60 12.35 -9.70 6.57
CA TYR A 60 11.14 -8.95 6.84
C TYR A 60 10.24 -9.70 7.82
N ASP A 61 9.91 -9.05 8.93
CA ASP A 61 9.09 -9.63 9.99
C ASP A 61 7.65 -9.14 9.88
N THR A 62 6.77 -10.01 9.36
CA THR A 62 5.34 -9.72 9.22
C THR A 62 4.60 -9.72 10.56
N ASP A 63 5.15 -10.34 11.61
CA ASP A 63 4.49 -10.50 12.91
C ASP A 63 4.49 -9.20 13.75
N VAL A 64 5.41 -8.27 13.43
CA VAL A 64 5.52 -7.00 14.18
C VAL A 64 4.68 -5.86 13.58
N VAL A 65 4.08 -6.10 12.40
CA VAL A 65 3.27 -5.10 11.71
C VAL A 65 1.87 -5.05 12.32
N GLU A 66 1.40 -3.88 12.69
CA GLU A 66 0.08 -3.68 13.27
C GLU A 66 -0.82 -2.80 12.39
N PRO A 67 -2.14 -3.00 12.41
CA PRO A 67 -3.07 -2.07 11.79
C PRO A 67 -2.96 -0.67 12.41
N TYR A 68 -3.14 0.37 11.59
CA TYR A 68 -3.43 1.67 12.17
C TYR A 68 -4.71 1.63 13.01
N PRO A 69 -4.79 2.40 14.11
CA PRO A 69 -6.00 2.47 14.93
C PRO A 69 -7.23 2.79 14.07
N GLY A 70 -8.26 1.94 14.14
CA GLY A 70 -9.50 2.10 13.38
C GLY A 70 -9.47 1.50 11.96
N ALA A 71 -8.34 0.98 11.47
CA ALA A 71 -8.27 0.43 10.12
C ALA A 71 -9.15 -0.82 9.94
N THR A 72 -9.15 -1.72 10.92
CA THR A 72 -10.01 -2.92 10.89
C THR A 72 -11.48 -2.55 10.90
N GLU A 73 -11.90 -1.65 11.79
CA GLU A 73 -13.26 -1.18 11.87
C GLU A 73 -13.71 -0.46 10.58
N LEU A 74 -12.78 0.26 9.95
CA LEU A 74 -13.04 0.93 8.67
C LEU A 74 -13.36 -0.09 7.57
N ILE A 75 -12.49 -1.10 7.36
CA ILE A 75 -12.70 -2.11 6.31
C ILE A 75 -13.90 -3.01 6.59
N ASP A 76 -14.17 -3.34 7.86
CA ASP A 76 -15.35 -4.13 8.28
C ASP A 76 -16.67 -3.38 8.02
N GLY A 77 -16.64 -2.06 7.96
CA GLY A 77 -17.78 -1.21 7.63
C GLY A 77 -18.05 -1.04 6.13
N LEU A 78 -17.19 -1.58 5.26
CA LEU A 78 -17.31 -1.46 3.81
C LEU A 78 -17.96 -2.70 3.20
N ASP A 79 -18.89 -2.49 2.27
CA ASP A 79 -19.51 -3.58 1.51
C ASP A 79 -18.48 -4.25 0.56
N ARG A 80 -17.60 -3.44 -0.05
CA ARG A 80 -16.56 -3.90 -0.99
C ARG A 80 -15.28 -3.10 -0.81
N TRP A 81 -14.15 -3.80 -0.73
CA TRP A 81 -12.84 -3.18 -0.68
C TRP A 81 -11.76 -4.05 -1.32
N ALA A 82 -10.66 -3.41 -1.72
CA ALA A 82 -9.54 -4.06 -2.38
C ALA A 82 -8.20 -3.45 -1.94
N VAL A 83 -7.10 -4.13 -2.25
CA VAL A 83 -5.73 -3.68 -1.98
C VAL A 83 -4.97 -3.53 -3.29
N CYS A 84 -4.21 -2.42 -3.41
CA CYS A 84 -3.26 -2.15 -4.49
C CYS A 84 -1.96 -1.63 -3.90
N SER A 85 -0.91 -2.46 -3.86
CA SER A 85 0.33 -2.15 -3.14
C SER A 85 1.58 -2.49 -3.95
N ASN A 86 2.66 -1.72 -3.74
CA ASN A 86 4.01 -2.03 -4.24
C ASN A 86 4.77 -3.05 -3.37
N LYS A 87 4.12 -3.57 -2.33
CA LYS A 87 4.69 -4.56 -1.41
C LYS A 87 4.99 -5.88 -2.11
N HIS A 88 6.00 -6.61 -1.61
CA HIS A 88 6.26 -7.97 -2.06
C HIS A 88 5.05 -8.89 -1.77
N PRO A 89 4.61 -9.73 -2.73
CA PRO A 89 3.38 -10.52 -2.59
C PRO A 89 3.41 -11.50 -1.41
N GLU A 90 4.55 -12.08 -1.09
CA GLU A 90 4.70 -13.01 0.04
C GLU A 90 4.42 -12.29 1.37
N SER A 91 5.04 -11.13 1.60
CA SER A 91 4.84 -10.34 2.82
C SER A 91 3.42 -9.79 2.92
N GLY A 92 2.89 -9.23 1.83
CA GLY A 92 1.54 -8.67 1.83
C GLY A 92 0.46 -9.73 2.07
N THR A 93 0.59 -10.90 1.44
CA THR A 93 -0.33 -12.01 1.65
C THR A 93 -0.27 -12.53 3.09
N ALA A 94 0.94 -12.69 3.65
CA ALA A 94 1.12 -13.15 5.02
C ALA A 94 0.47 -12.20 6.03
N GLU A 95 0.62 -10.89 5.84
CA GLU A 95 0.00 -9.87 6.69
C GLU A 95 -1.53 -9.89 6.60
N LEU A 96 -2.10 -9.93 5.39
CA LEU A 96 -3.55 -10.03 5.24
C LEU A 96 -4.11 -11.27 5.94
N VAL A 97 -3.46 -12.43 5.78
CA VAL A 97 -3.86 -13.68 6.45
C VAL A 97 -3.77 -13.57 7.96
N ARG A 98 -2.64 -13.05 8.48
CA ARG A 98 -2.43 -12.89 9.94
C ARG A 98 -3.48 -11.96 10.56
N LEU A 99 -3.82 -10.87 9.87
CA LEU A 99 -4.81 -9.89 10.33
C LEU A 99 -6.26 -10.34 10.12
N GLY A 100 -6.48 -11.46 9.41
CA GLY A 100 -7.82 -11.95 9.08
C GLY A 100 -8.56 -11.09 8.05
N TRP A 101 -7.82 -10.30 7.27
CA TRP A 101 -8.36 -9.38 6.28
C TRP A 101 -8.56 -10.06 4.92
N THR A 102 -9.74 -9.92 4.37
CA THR A 102 -10.15 -10.60 3.14
C THR A 102 -10.67 -9.59 2.10
N PRO A 103 -9.78 -8.79 1.48
CA PRO A 103 -10.20 -7.92 0.38
C PRO A 103 -10.75 -8.73 -0.79
N GLU A 104 -11.63 -8.14 -1.60
CA GLU A 104 -12.15 -8.76 -2.82
C GLU A 104 -11.02 -9.07 -3.82
N VAL A 105 -10.06 -8.15 -3.94
CA VAL A 105 -8.84 -8.27 -4.74
C VAL A 105 -7.67 -7.68 -3.94
N ALA A 106 -6.53 -8.35 -3.96
CA ALA A 106 -5.26 -7.80 -3.50
C ALA A 106 -4.21 -7.98 -4.59
N LEU A 107 -3.68 -6.87 -5.11
CA LEU A 107 -2.58 -6.88 -6.06
C LEU A 107 -1.32 -6.29 -5.42
N PHE A 108 -0.21 -7.00 -5.61
CA PHE A 108 1.11 -6.66 -5.11
C PHE A 108 2.10 -6.43 -6.26
N SER A 109 3.37 -6.19 -5.95
CA SER A 109 4.41 -5.80 -6.90
C SER A 109 4.53 -6.73 -8.13
N ASP A 110 4.29 -8.02 -7.97
CA ASP A 110 4.32 -9.03 -9.03
C ASP A 110 3.22 -8.86 -10.10
N ALA A 111 2.13 -8.18 -9.76
CA ALA A 111 0.98 -7.99 -10.64
C ALA A 111 1.19 -6.91 -11.72
N PHE A 112 2.26 -6.12 -11.64
CA PHE A 112 2.44 -4.92 -12.47
C PHE A 112 3.56 -5.04 -13.51
N GLY A 113 4.03 -6.26 -13.81
CA GLY A 113 5.00 -6.53 -14.88
C GLY A 113 6.36 -5.86 -14.68
N GLY A 114 6.79 -5.65 -13.43
CA GLY A 114 8.05 -5.01 -13.08
C GLY A 114 7.97 -3.46 -12.99
N ALA A 115 6.78 -2.89 -13.21
CA ALA A 115 6.52 -1.48 -12.99
C ALA A 115 5.97 -1.24 -11.57
N ALA A 116 5.90 0.03 -11.16
CA ALA A 116 5.18 0.43 -9.97
C ALA A 116 3.68 0.13 -10.11
N LYS A 117 2.99 -0.05 -8.97
CA LYS A 117 1.55 -0.36 -8.92
C LYS A 117 0.70 0.57 -9.77
N GLN A 118 -0.37 0.01 -10.29
CA GLN A 118 -1.36 0.69 -11.12
C GLN A 118 -2.76 0.27 -10.68
N LEU A 119 -3.72 1.19 -10.72
CA LEU A 119 -5.10 0.89 -10.33
C LEU A 119 -5.92 0.19 -11.41
N ALA A 120 -5.61 0.39 -12.68
CA ALA A 120 -6.38 -0.19 -13.78
C ALA A 120 -6.58 -1.72 -13.64
N PRO A 121 -5.55 -2.53 -13.34
CA PRO A 121 -5.74 -3.97 -13.14
C PRO A 121 -6.68 -4.32 -11.98
N VAL A 122 -6.68 -3.52 -10.90
CA VAL A 122 -7.62 -3.73 -9.78
C VAL A 122 -9.04 -3.45 -10.24
N LEU A 123 -9.28 -2.32 -10.91
CA LEU A 123 -10.61 -1.93 -11.41
C LEU A 123 -11.18 -2.97 -12.39
N ASP A 124 -10.33 -3.50 -13.29
CA ASP A 124 -10.70 -4.55 -14.23
C ASP A 124 -11.16 -5.83 -13.51
N LEU A 125 -10.46 -6.23 -12.45
CA LEU A 125 -10.78 -7.44 -11.69
C LEU A 125 -12.06 -7.29 -10.84
N VAL A 126 -12.26 -6.12 -10.21
CA VAL A 126 -13.46 -5.88 -9.39
C VAL A 126 -14.67 -5.47 -10.23
N GLY A 127 -14.48 -5.12 -11.49
CA GLY A 127 -15.55 -4.73 -12.41
C GLY A 127 -16.25 -3.43 -12.02
N VAL A 128 -15.52 -2.45 -11.48
CA VAL A 128 -16.05 -1.14 -11.06
C VAL A 128 -15.41 -0.03 -11.86
N GLU A 129 -16.23 0.94 -12.30
CA GLU A 129 -15.73 2.12 -13.01
C GLU A 129 -14.94 3.06 -12.07
N ALA A 130 -13.94 3.74 -12.63
CA ALA A 130 -13.10 4.67 -11.87
C ALA A 130 -13.91 5.76 -11.16
N GLY A 131 -14.92 6.35 -11.81
CA GLY A 131 -15.79 7.38 -11.21
C GLY A 131 -16.68 6.88 -10.04
N ARG A 132 -16.66 5.57 -9.77
CA ARG A 132 -17.37 4.92 -8.65
C ARG A 132 -16.42 4.31 -7.64
N THR A 133 -15.12 4.62 -7.74
CA THR A 133 -14.04 4.11 -6.90
C THR A 133 -13.40 5.24 -6.10
N LEU A 134 -13.17 4.99 -4.82
CA LEU A 134 -12.27 5.81 -4.00
C LEU A 134 -10.95 5.04 -3.81
N PHE A 135 -9.82 5.67 -4.08
CA PHE A 135 -8.51 5.16 -3.70
C PHE A 135 -7.98 5.90 -2.47
N VAL A 136 -7.51 5.17 -1.48
CA VAL A 136 -6.93 5.72 -0.25
C VAL A 136 -5.47 5.31 -0.18
N GLY A 137 -4.58 6.27 0.04
CA GLY A 137 -3.15 6.02 0.10
C GLY A 137 -2.40 7.11 0.86
N ASP A 138 -1.11 6.90 1.10
CA ASP A 138 -0.27 7.80 1.90
C ASP A 138 0.86 8.46 1.11
N THR A 139 1.03 8.11 -0.17
CA THR A 139 2.12 8.63 -1.01
C THR A 139 1.62 9.43 -2.22
N ALA A 140 2.49 10.30 -2.75
CA ALA A 140 2.23 11.01 -4.00
C ALA A 140 2.07 10.05 -5.20
N HIS A 141 2.67 8.85 -5.13
CA HIS A 141 2.48 7.82 -6.15
C HIS A 141 1.03 7.30 -6.15
N ASP A 142 0.43 7.12 -4.97
CA ASP A 142 -0.98 6.72 -4.85
C ASP A 142 -1.91 7.74 -5.48
N ALA A 143 -1.72 9.02 -5.14
CA ALA A 143 -2.49 10.11 -5.74
C ALA A 143 -2.39 10.11 -7.27
N ARG A 144 -1.19 9.85 -7.81
CA ARG A 144 -0.97 9.76 -9.26
C ARG A 144 -1.66 8.53 -9.86
N CYS A 145 -1.66 7.39 -9.18
CA CYS A 145 -2.39 6.20 -9.64
C CYS A 145 -3.88 6.48 -9.79
N ALA A 146 -4.48 7.20 -8.83
CA ALA A 146 -5.86 7.63 -8.89
C ALA A 146 -6.12 8.58 -10.07
N GLU A 147 -5.26 9.59 -10.24
CA GLU A 147 -5.34 10.57 -11.32
C GLU A 147 -5.30 9.90 -12.71
N VAL A 148 -4.41 8.93 -12.91
CA VAL A 148 -4.24 8.22 -14.19
C VAL A 148 -5.51 7.50 -14.64
N VAL A 149 -6.25 6.89 -13.72
CA VAL A 149 -7.50 6.18 -14.05
C VAL A 149 -8.73 7.07 -13.91
N GLY A 150 -8.60 8.24 -13.27
CA GLY A 150 -9.69 9.19 -13.05
C GLY A 150 -10.65 8.79 -11.91
N CYS A 151 -10.16 8.12 -10.86
CA CYS A 151 -10.92 7.88 -9.66
C CYS A 151 -10.64 8.96 -8.59
N ASP A 152 -11.54 9.06 -7.61
CA ASP A 152 -11.33 9.93 -6.46
C ASP A 152 -10.20 9.39 -5.55
N PHE A 153 -9.48 10.31 -4.91
CA PHE A 153 -8.38 9.98 -4.01
C PHE A 153 -8.55 10.65 -2.65
N ALA A 154 -8.21 9.91 -1.60
CA ALA A 154 -8.13 10.44 -0.25
C ALA A 154 -6.79 10.07 0.40
N TRP A 155 -6.21 11.02 1.14
CA TRP A 155 -4.97 10.83 1.87
C TRP A 155 -5.22 10.16 3.22
N ALA A 156 -4.43 9.14 3.54
CA ALA A 156 -4.39 8.49 4.84
C ALA A 156 -3.66 9.38 5.87
N ALA A 157 -4.31 10.43 6.34
CA ALA A 157 -3.68 11.43 7.21
C ALA A 157 -3.50 10.97 8.67
N TRP A 158 -4.02 9.81 9.02
CA TRP A 158 -3.68 9.16 10.29
C TRP A 158 -2.23 8.66 10.34
N ASN A 159 -1.57 8.50 9.19
CA ASN A 159 -0.13 8.25 9.13
C ASN A 159 0.62 9.57 9.44
N PRO A 160 1.47 9.62 10.50
CA PRO A 160 2.20 10.83 10.86
C PRO A 160 3.09 11.39 9.73
N ARG A 161 3.63 10.51 8.89
CA ARG A 161 4.45 10.89 7.74
C ARG A 161 3.62 11.64 6.70
N THR A 162 2.41 11.17 6.41
CA THR A 162 1.47 11.84 5.51
C THR A 162 0.97 13.16 6.11
N ALA A 163 0.58 13.15 7.38
CA ALA A 163 0.13 14.35 8.07
C ALA A 163 1.20 15.46 8.07
N ALA A 164 2.48 15.11 8.22
CA ALA A 164 3.60 16.06 8.21
C ALA A 164 3.82 16.73 6.84
N THR A 165 3.44 16.10 5.74
CA THR A 165 3.56 16.66 4.40
C THR A 165 2.45 17.65 4.05
N ASN A 166 1.36 17.70 4.83
CA ASN A 166 0.17 18.51 4.59
C ASN A 166 -0.29 18.47 3.12
N PRO A 167 -0.59 17.27 2.58
CA PRO A 167 -0.87 17.10 1.16
C PRO A 167 -2.16 17.84 0.75
N PRO A 168 -2.25 18.30 -0.50
CA PRO A 168 -3.48 18.92 -1.01
C PRO A 168 -4.55 17.85 -1.29
N GLY A 169 -5.83 18.22 -1.15
CA GLY A 169 -6.98 17.39 -1.50
C GLY A 169 -7.73 16.82 -0.32
N THR A 170 -8.52 15.78 -0.55
CA THR A 170 -9.32 15.13 0.48
C THR A 170 -8.42 14.36 1.45
N VAL A 171 -8.64 14.59 2.74
CA VAL A 171 -7.91 13.95 3.84
C VAL A 171 -8.91 13.17 4.68
N LEU A 172 -8.59 11.92 5.01
CA LEU A 172 -9.37 11.07 5.91
C LEU A 172 -8.71 10.98 7.28
#